data_ec18d245e2229298b9ed076ed31929b8
#
_entry.id   ec18d245e2229298b9ed076ed31929b8
#
_cell.length_a   1.000
_cell.length_b   1.000
_cell.length_c   1.000
_cell.angle_alpha   90.00
_cell.angle_beta   90.00
_cell.angle_gamma   90.00
#
_symmetry.space_group_name_H-M   'P 1'
#
loop_
_entity.id
_entity.type
_entity.pdbx_description
1 polymer ?
#
loop_
_entity_poly.entity_id
_entity_poly.type
_entity_poly.pdbx_seq_one_letter_code
_entity_poly.pdbx_strand_id
1 'polypeptide(L)'
;LINARGESSISKIKKLLEYFKIPTVALYDADVKGGHKGETGVFFTDEICFEMDLAKTMIDMGRRRELDRIINTVAGEHGRATSDMIKKACRKLDVNFHDYPPRMLGNVNARNIKALYIYYFAWLYSNKGVILGRLLGQSLRSQEIPRAFVKVIEEAGKLAKV
;
A
#
# COMPACT_ATOMS: atom_id res chain seq x y z
N LEU A 1 11.59 10.08 8.66
CA LEU A 1 10.38 9.68 7.93
C LEU A 1 9.14 10.27 8.60
N ILE A 2 8.31 10.98 7.83
CA ILE A 2 7.07 11.60 8.32
C ILE A 2 5.88 10.92 7.64
N ASN A 3 4.94 10.39 8.42
CA ASN A 3 3.66 9.91 7.91
C ASN A 3 2.65 11.07 7.88
N ALA A 4 2.34 11.55 6.71
CA ALA A 4 1.53 12.75 6.51
C ALA A 4 0.01 12.51 6.53
N ARG A 5 -0.47 11.27 6.58
CA ARG A 5 -1.90 10.90 6.66
C ARG A 5 -2.79 11.45 5.53
N GLY A 6 -2.23 11.63 4.31
CA GLY A 6 -3.00 12.01 3.12
C GLY A 6 -2.34 13.08 2.27
N GLU A 7 -2.76 13.19 1.02
CA GLU A 7 -2.17 14.04 -0.02
C GLU A 7 -2.04 15.52 0.39
N SER A 8 -3.11 16.12 0.89
CA SER A 8 -3.12 17.52 1.30
C SER A 8 -2.13 17.83 2.44
N SER A 9 -1.92 16.86 3.32
CA SER A 9 -0.94 16.99 4.43
C SER A 9 0.49 16.82 3.93
N ILE A 10 0.74 15.94 2.96
CA ILE A 10 2.06 15.78 2.35
C ILE A 10 2.50 17.09 1.72
N SER A 11 1.65 17.70 0.89
CA SER A 11 1.96 18.98 0.23
C SER A 11 2.25 20.12 1.21
N LYS A 12 1.50 20.19 2.33
CA LYS A 12 1.73 21.20 3.38
C LYS A 12 3.07 20.99 4.10
N ILE A 13 3.35 19.74 4.47
CA ILE A 13 4.60 19.38 5.16
C ILE A 13 5.80 19.64 4.23
N LYS A 14 5.70 19.24 2.95
CA LYS A 14 6.76 19.51 1.97
C LYS A 14 7.06 20.99 1.86
N LYS A 15 6.06 21.86 1.68
CA LYS A 15 6.21 23.32 1.63
C LYS A 15 6.86 23.89 2.91
N LEU A 16 6.47 23.36 4.08
CA LEU A 16 7.05 23.80 5.36
C LEU A 16 8.54 23.45 5.43
N LEU A 17 8.91 22.23 5.05
CA LEU A 17 10.30 21.78 5.07
C LEU A 17 11.16 22.53 4.04
N GLU A 18 10.61 22.82 2.85
CA GLU A 18 11.24 23.63 1.81
C GLU A 18 11.52 25.07 2.31
N TYR A 19 10.59 25.67 3.07
CA TYR A 19 10.80 26.97 3.71
C TYR A 19 12.03 26.97 4.64
N PHE A 20 12.25 25.88 5.36
CA PHE A 20 13.43 25.70 6.20
C PHE A 20 14.66 25.17 5.44
N LYS A 21 14.60 25.11 4.10
CA LYS A 21 15.67 24.57 3.23
C LYS A 21 16.07 23.13 3.58
N ILE A 22 15.11 22.35 4.07
CA ILE A 22 15.30 20.93 4.34
C ILE A 22 14.95 20.15 3.07
N PRO A 23 15.92 19.47 2.43
CA PRO A 23 15.67 18.69 1.24
C PRO A 23 14.72 17.53 1.56
N THR A 24 13.72 17.33 0.72
CA THR A 24 12.68 16.34 0.95
C THR A 24 12.33 15.56 -0.30
N VAL A 25 11.90 14.31 -0.11
CA VAL A 25 11.23 13.51 -1.11
C VAL A 25 9.84 13.11 -0.59
N ALA A 26 8.89 12.94 -1.48
CA ALA A 26 7.53 12.55 -1.13
C ALA A 26 7.08 11.34 -1.96
N LEU A 27 6.34 10.43 -1.32
CA LEU A 27 5.68 9.32 -1.97
C LEU A 27 4.17 9.50 -1.86
N TYR A 28 3.51 9.48 -3.00
CA TYR A 28 2.05 9.57 -3.13
C TYR A 28 1.47 8.26 -3.70
N ASP A 29 0.20 8.04 -3.47
CA ASP A 29 -0.56 7.02 -4.19
C ASP A 29 -0.67 7.40 -5.68
N ALA A 30 -0.65 6.41 -6.58
CA ALA A 30 -0.63 6.68 -8.03
C ALA A 30 -1.92 7.33 -8.55
N ASP A 31 -3.04 7.21 -7.83
CA ASP A 31 -4.32 7.82 -8.21
C ASP A 31 -4.33 9.36 -8.19
N VAL A 32 -3.38 9.98 -7.48
CA VAL A 32 -3.23 11.45 -7.45
C VAL A 32 -2.12 11.97 -8.37
N LYS A 33 -1.48 11.11 -9.15
CA LYS A 33 -0.35 11.44 -10.02
C LYS A 33 -0.63 12.61 -10.98
N GLY A 34 -1.86 12.75 -11.44
CA GLY A 34 -2.27 13.84 -12.35
C GLY A 34 -2.07 15.23 -11.77
N GLY A 35 -2.25 15.39 -10.45
CA GLY A 35 -2.11 16.66 -9.72
C GLY A 35 -0.66 17.10 -9.47
N HIS A 36 0.33 16.19 -9.63
CA HIS A 36 1.73 16.43 -9.27
C HIS A 36 2.69 16.34 -10.47
N LYS A 37 2.19 16.60 -11.68
CA LYS A 37 3.00 16.56 -12.90
C LYS A 37 4.11 17.64 -12.84
N GLY A 38 5.37 17.20 -13.06
CA GLY A 38 6.52 18.11 -13.12
C GLY A 38 7.10 18.51 -11.75
N GLU A 39 6.56 18.03 -10.64
CA GLU A 39 7.15 18.26 -9.32
C GLU A 39 8.41 17.40 -9.14
N THR A 40 9.51 18.03 -8.67
CA THR A 40 10.75 17.33 -8.34
C THR A 40 10.69 16.67 -6.96
N GLY A 41 11.40 15.55 -6.79
CA GLY A 41 11.43 14.83 -5.51
C GLY A 41 10.09 14.16 -5.15
N VAL A 42 9.21 13.95 -6.14
CA VAL A 42 7.93 13.29 -5.97
C VAL A 42 7.95 11.92 -6.64
N PHE A 43 7.51 10.93 -5.90
CA PHE A 43 7.39 9.54 -6.33
C PHE A 43 5.96 9.06 -6.17
N PHE A 44 5.60 8.01 -6.90
CA PHE A 44 4.26 7.41 -6.85
C PHE A 44 4.37 5.91 -6.67
N THR A 45 3.37 5.32 -6.03
CA THR A 45 3.20 3.86 -5.99
C THR A 45 3.13 3.31 -7.42
N ASP A 46 3.59 2.08 -7.63
CA ASP A 46 3.51 1.42 -8.95
C ASP A 46 2.06 1.02 -9.26
N GLU A 47 1.28 0.63 -8.25
CA GLU A 47 -0.15 0.38 -8.32
C GLU A 47 -0.95 1.60 -7.80
N ILE A 48 -2.27 1.51 -7.82
CA ILE A 48 -3.18 2.60 -7.47
C ILE A 48 -2.93 3.20 -6.07
N CYS A 49 -2.42 2.40 -5.14
CA CYS A 49 -2.01 2.81 -3.80
C CYS A 49 -1.10 1.76 -3.15
N PHE A 50 -0.51 2.12 -2.02
CA PHE A 50 0.42 1.28 -1.26
C PHE A 50 -0.13 -0.12 -0.93
N GLU A 51 -1.38 -0.22 -0.51
CA GLU A 51 -1.94 -1.51 -0.12
C GLU A 51 -2.08 -2.48 -1.31
N MET A 52 -2.27 -1.94 -2.52
CA MET A 52 -2.30 -2.76 -3.74
C MET A 52 -0.89 -3.20 -4.14
N ASP A 53 0.09 -2.30 -4.08
CA ASP A 53 1.50 -2.64 -4.30
C ASP A 53 1.95 -3.75 -3.37
N LEU A 54 1.62 -3.64 -2.09
CA LEU A 54 1.98 -4.62 -1.08
C LEU A 54 1.31 -5.98 -1.33
N ALA A 55 -0.01 -5.98 -1.57
CA ALA A 55 -0.75 -7.21 -1.85
C ALA A 55 -0.17 -7.95 -3.06
N LYS A 56 0.08 -7.24 -4.16
CA LYS A 56 0.67 -7.82 -5.36
C LYS A 56 2.08 -8.32 -5.10
N THR A 57 2.95 -7.50 -4.54
CA THR A 57 4.33 -7.88 -4.26
C THR A 57 4.41 -9.16 -3.43
N MET A 58 3.67 -9.25 -2.32
CA MET A 58 3.71 -10.43 -1.47
C MET A 58 3.10 -11.67 -2.15
N ILE A 59 2.04 -11.52 -2.91
CA ILE A 59 1.41 -12.63 -3.63
C ILE A 59 2.32 -13.14 -4.75
N ASP A 60 2.89 -12.26 -5.56
CA ASP A 60 3.77 -12.58 -6.69
C ASP A 60 5.06 -13.27 -6.21
N MET A 61 5.55 -12.91 -5.05
CA MET A 61 6.69 -13.55 -4.40
C MET A 61 6.35 -14.85 -3.64
N GLY A 62 5.11 -15.35 -3.76
CA GLY A 62 4.68 -16.58 -3.10
C GLY A 62 4.55 -16.45 -1.57
N ARG A 63 4.47 -15.22 -1.03
CA ARG A 63 4.42 -14.94 0.41
C ARG A 63 2.99 -14.82 0.95
N ARG A 64 2.01 -15.39 0.25
CA ARG A 64 0.61 -15.38 0.68
C ARG A 64 0.42 -15.88 2.12
N ARG A 65 1.09 -16.97 2.50
CA ARG A 65 0.97 -17.53 3.87
C ARG A 65 1.41 -16.53 4.94
N GLU A 66 2.45 -15.76 4.67
CA GLU A 66 2.92 -14.72 5.59
C GLU A 66 1.92 -13.58 5.70
N LEU A 67 1.35 -13.16 4.56
CA LEU A 67 0.29 -12.16 4.54
C LEU A 67 -0.95 -12.63 5.31
N ASP A 68 -1.37 -13.90 5.14
CA ASP A 68 -2.44 -14.52 5.95
C ASP A 68 -2.12 -14.47 7.44
N ARG A 69 -0.89 -14.81 7.84
CA ARG A 69 -0.46 -14.79 9.23
C ARG A 69 -0.58 -13.38 9.84
N ILE A 70 -0.12 -12.35 9.12
CA ILE A 70 -0.20 -10.97 9.56
C ILE A 70 -1.67 -10.54 9.69
N ILE A 71 -2.47 -10.83 8.68
CA ILE A 71 -3.91 -10.49 8.65
C ILE A 71 -4.64 -11.16 9.81
N ASN A 72 -4.42 -12.44 10.05
CA ASN A 72 -5.05 -13.17 11.14
C ASN A 72 -4.64 -12.64 12.51
N THR A 73 -3.37 -12.20 12.67
CA THR A 73 -2.90 -11.56 13.90
C THR A 73 -3.65 -10.24 14.18
N VAL A 74 -3.90 -9.44 13.12
CA VAL A 74 -4.62 -8.16 13.26
C VAL A 74 -6.12 -8.38 13.48
N ALA A 75 -6.70 -9.33 12.75
CA ALA A 75 -8.12 -9.65 12.85
C ALA A 75 -8.51 -10.37 14.16
N GLY A 76 -7.55 -10.98 14.84
CA GLY A 76 -7.82 -11.85 16.01
C GLY A 76 -8.44 -13.20 15.64
N GLU A 77 -8.68 -13.42 14.37
CA GLU A 77 -9.28 -14.61 13.77
C GLU A 77 -8.87 -14.74 12.30
N HIS A 78 -9.44 -15.68 11.57
CA HIS A 78 -9.18 -15.80 10.14
C HIS A 78 -9.70 -14.58 9.36
N GLY A 79 -8.81 -13.96 8.59
CA GLY A 79 -9.12 -12.80 7.79
C GLY A 79 -10.25 -13.07 6.79
N ARG A 80 -11.27 -12.20 6.80
CA ARG A 80 -12.44 -12.27 5.89
C ARG A 80 -12.59 -10.96 5.13
N ALA A 81 -12.75 -11.04 3.81
CA ALA A 81 -13.16 -9.93 2.99
C ALA A 81 -14.70 -9.86 2.97
N THR A 82 -15.26 -8.82 3.60
CA THR A 82 -16.70 -8.57 3.67
C THR A 82 -17.21 -7.88 2.39
N SER A 83 -18.52 -7.85 2.19
CA SER A 83 -19.14 -7.13 1.06
C SER A 83 -18.72 -5.67 0.99
N ASP A 84 -18.66 -4.98 2.13
CA ASP A 84 -18.31 -3.55 2.17
C ASP A 84 -16.84 -3.30 1.85
N MET A 85 -15.94 -4.16 2.33
CA MET A 85 -14.52 -4.11 1.95
C MET A 85 -14.34 -4.31 0.44
N ILE A 86 -15.01 -5.32 -0.12
CA ILE A 86 -14.95 -5.62 -1.55
C ILE A 86 -15.55 -4.48 -2.38
N LYS A 87 -16.71 -3.94 -1.98
CA LYS A 87 -17.31 -2.77 -2.67
C LYS A 87 -16.36 -1.57 -2.69
N LYS A 88 -15.70 -1.26 -1.56
CA LYS A 88 -14.71 -0.18 -1.49
C LYS A 88 -13.52 -0.43 -2.41
N ALA A 89 -12.97 -1.64 -2.39
CA ALA A 89 -11.85 -2.02 -3.23
C ALA A 89 -12.21 -1.98 -4.72
N CYS A 90 -13.33 -2.58 -5.10
CA CYS A 90 -13.79 -2.61 -6.49
C CYS A 90 -14.07 -1.22 -7.03
N ARG A 91 -14.65 -0.32 -6.22
CA ARG A 91 -14.83 1.10 -6.58
C ARG A 91 -13.49 1.79 -6.81
N LYS A 92 -12.49 1.54 -5.96
CA LYS A 92 -11.15 2.11 -6.09
C LYS A 92 -10.43 1.62 -7.34
N LEU A 93 -10.67 0.35 -7.74
CA LEU A 93 -10.03 -0.31 -8.88
C LEU A 93 -10.84 -0.21 -10.20
N ASP A 94 -12.02 0.40 -10.16
CA ASP A 94 -12.96 0.46 -11.27
C ASP A 94 -13.29 -0.93 -11.85
N VAL A 95 -13.61 -1.88 -10.96
CA VAL A 95 -14.02 -3.25 -11.34
C VAL A 95 -15.38 -3.61 -10.77
N ASN A 96 -16.09 -4.54 -11.41
CA ASN A 96 -17.42 -4.96 -10.98
C ASN A 96 -17.35 -5.79 -9.70
N PHE A 97 -18.00 -5.33 -8.61
CA PHE A 97 -17.98 -6.02 -7.32
C PHE A 97 -18.79 -7.32 -7.30
N HIS A 98 -19.75 -7.50 -8.20
CA HIS A 98 -20.54 -8.74 -8.29
C HIS A 98 -19.71 -9.97 -8.64
N ASP A 99 -18.53 -9.77 -9.23
CA ASP A 99 -17.58 -10.84 -9.56
C ASP A 99 -16.83 -11.37 -8.34
N TYR A 100 -16.97 -10.69 -7.19
CA TYR A 100 -16.18 -10.95 -5.98
C TYR A 100 -17.09 -11.11 -4.74
N PRO A 101 -17.78 -12.26 -4.57
CA PRO A 101 -18.61 -12.50 -3.40
C PRO A 101 -17.76 -12.56 -2.12
N PRO A 102 -18.32 -12.15 -0.95
CA PRO A 102 -17.61 -12.18 0.33
C PRO A 102 -17.09 -13.58 0.66
N ARG A 103 -15.86 -13.66 1.14
CA ARG A 103 -15.26 -14.94 1.55
C ARG A 103 -14.07 -14.78 2.50
N MET A 104 -13.71 -15.89 3.17
CA MET A 104 -12.45 -15.98 3.89
C MET A 104 -11.27 -15.89 2.91
N LEU A 105 -10.22 -15.14 3.28
CA LEU A 105 -9.05 -14.98 2.42
C LEU A 105 -8.36 -16.31 2.10
N GLY A 106 -8.27 -17.20 3.09
CA GLY A 106 -7.72 -18.53 2.89
C GLY A 106 -8.45 -19.38 1.84
N ASN A 107 -9.75 -19.11 1.60
CA ASN A 107 -10.60 -19.83 0.64
C ASN A 107 -10.52 -19.23 -0.79
N VAL A 108 -9.76 -18.17 -1.02
CA VAL A 108 -9.56 -17.63 -2.37
C VAL A 108 -8.66 -18.57 -3.15
N ASN A 109 -9.13 -18.98 -4.34
CA ASN A 109 -8.39 -19.91 -5.19
C ASN A 109 -7.01 -19.35 -5.56
N ALA A 110 -5.95 -20.07 -5.17
CA ALA A 110 -4.56 -19.65 -5.41
C ALA A 110 -4.20 -19.53 -6.91
N ARG A 111 -4.93 -20.22 -7.80
CA ARG A 111 -4.72 -20.14 -9.25
C ARG A 111 -5.35 -18.89 -9.87
N ASN A 112 -6.28 -18.23 -9.18
CA ASN A 112 -6.89 -16.99 -9.64
C ASN A 112 -6.16 -15.79 -9.04
N ILE A 113 -5.04 -15.45 -9.66
CA ILE A 113 -4.16 -14.36 -9.21
C ILE A 113 -4.90 -13.02 -9.12
N LYS A 114 -5.76 -12.70 -10.10
CA LYS A 114 -6.54 -11.46 -10.09
C LYS A 114 -7.48 -11.40 -8.90
N ALA A 115 -8.16 -12.49 -8.58
CA ALA A 115 -9.01 -12.55 -7.40
C ALA A 115 -8.19 -12.41 -6.10
N LEU A 116 -7.01 -13.05 -6.01
CA LEU A 116 -6.13 -12.89 -4.87
C LEU A 116 -5.81 -11.42 -4.62
N TYR A 117 -5.34 -10.70 -5.64
CA TYR A 117 -5.02 -9.26 -5.49
C TYR A 117 -6.21 -8.48 -4.96
N ILE A 118 -7.39 -8.66 -5.52
CA ILE A 118 -8.59 -7.89 -5.14
C ILE A 118 -9.03 -8.22 -3.71
N TYR A 119 -9.04 -9.49 -3.30
CA TYR A 119 -9.47 -9.86 -1.95
C TYR A 119 -8.50 -9.39 -0.87
N TYR A 120 -7.18 -9.57 -1.09
CA TYR A 120 -6.17 -9.11 -0.14
C TYR A 120 -6.11 -7.58 -0.10
N PHE A 121 -6.19 -6.92 -1.25
CA PHE A 121 -6.31 -5.48 -1.32
C PHE A 121 -7.54 -4.97 -0.56
N ALA A 122 -8.71 -5.58 -0.77
CA ALA A 122 -9.95 -5.18 -0.09
C ALA A 122 -9.80 -5.22 1.43
N TRP A 123 -9.14 -6.25 1.95
CA TRP A 123 -8.89 -6.37 3.37
C TRP A 123 -7.88 -5.34 3.86
N LEU A 124 -6.72 -5.23 3.24
CA LEU A 124 -5.65 -4.29 3.62
C LEU A 124 -6.14 -2.84 3.55
N TYR A 125 -6.81 -2.47 2.47
CA TYR A 125 -7.33 -1.12 2.24
C TYR A 125 -8.37 -0.70 3.29
N SER A 126 -9.13 -1.65 3.80
CA SER A 126 -10.17 -1.38 4.81
C SER A 126 -9.65 -1.43 6.26
N ASN A 127 -8.50 -2.06 6.50
CA ASN A 127 -7.94 -2.26 7.84
C ASN A 127 -6.59 -1.56 8.03
N LYS A 128 -6.44 -0.39 7.40
CA LYS A 128 -5.25 0.46 7.58
C LYS A 128 -5.07 0.81 9.06
N GLY A 129 -3.83 0.71 9.56
CA GLY A 129 -3.54 1.10 10.92
C GLY A 129 -2.10 0.86 11.35
N VAL A 130 -1.74 1.42 12.51
CA VAL A 130 -0.38 1.36 13.05
C VAL A 130 0.05 -0.09 13.34
N ILE A 131 -0.86 -0.92 13.86
CA ILE A 131 -0.56 -2.32 14.20
C ILE A 131 -0.23 -3.10 12.92
N LEU A 132 -1.06 -2.98 11.89
CA LEU A 132 -0.82 -3.63 10.59
C LEU A 132 0.50 -3.16 9.99
N GLY A 133 0.74 -1.85 9.96
CA GLY A 133 1.99 -1.27 9.44
C GLY A 133 3.23 -1.77 10.17
N ARG A 134 3.17 -1.90 11.51
CA ARG A 134 4.27 -2.44 12.31
C ARG A 134 4.55 -3.91 12.00
N LEU A 135 3.51 -4.74 11.95
CA LEU A 135 3.65 -6.17 11.65
C LEU A 135 4.21 -6.41 10.24
N LEU A 136 3.73 -5.65 9.26
CA LEU A 136 4.27 -5.66 7.90
C LEU A 136 5.75 -5.27 7.89
N GLY A 137 6.11 -4.16 8.52
CA GLY A 137 7.50 -3.70 8.58
C GLY A 137 8.47 -4.66 9.27
N GLN A 138 7.98 -5.45 10.24
CA GLN A 138 8.76 -6.49 10.91
C GLN A 138 8.88 -7.78 10.08
N SER A 139 7.94 -8.04 9.19
CA SER A 139 7.84 -9.31 8.45
C SER A 139 8.37 -9.23 7.03
N LEU A 140 8.41 -8.03 6.43
CA LEU A 140 8.90 -7.83 5.07
C LEU A 140 10.43 -7.96 5.02
N ARG A 141 10.91 -8.73 4.06
CA ARG A 141 12.33 -8.75 3.68
C ARG A 141 12.60 -7.62 2.70
N SER A 142 13.86 -7.20 2.55
CA SER A 142 14.25 -6.10 1.68
C SER A 142 13.71 -6.23 0.25
N GLN A 143 13.73 -7.44 -0.32
CA GLN A 143 13.20 -7.72 -1.66
C GLN A 143 11.67 -7.72 -1.75
N GLU A 144 10.97 -7.74 -0.63
CA GLU A 144 9.50 -7.74 -0.55
C GLU A 144 8.94 -6.33 -0.34
N ILE A 145 9.82 -5.35 -0.19
CA ILE A 145 9.42 -3.94 -0.10
C ILE A 145 8.99 -3.49 -1.51
N PRO A 146 7.79 -2.91 -1.68
CA PRO A 146 7.35 -2.40 -2.97
C PRO A 146 8.38 -1.44 -3.58
N ARG A 147 8.64 -1.58 -4.87
CA ARG A 147 9.72 -0.87 -5.58
C ARG A 147 9.67 0.66 -5.43
N ALA A 148 8.47 1.23 -5.40
CA ALA A 148 8.28 2.66 -5.21
C ALA A 148 8.88 3.15 -3.89
N PHE A 149 8.75 2.36 -2.81
CA PHE A 149 9.33 2.68 -1.49
C PHE A 149 10.84 2.59 -1.50
N VAL A 150 11.41 1.57 -2.15
CA VAL A 150 12.86 1.42 -2.28
C VAL A 150 13.46 2.66 -2.96
N LYS A 151 12.87 3.08 -4.09
CA LYS A 151 13.30 4.29 -4.82
C LYS A 151 13.29 5.55 -3.96
N VAL A 152 12.22 5.76 -3.19
CA VAL A 152 12.10 6.94 -2.31
C VAL A 152 13.13 6.92 -1.19
N ILE A 153 13.37 5.74 -0.59
CA ILE A 153 14.38 5.58 0.47
C ILE A 153 15.78 5.83 -0.08
N GLU A 154 16.10 5.31 -1.25
CA GLU A 154 17.39 5.53 -1.92
C GLU A 154 17.61 7.02 -2.24
N GLU A 155 16.59 7.71 -2.75
CA GLU A 155 16.68 9.13 -3.05
C GLU A 155 16.83 9.98 -1.79
N ALA A 156 16.05 9.66 -0.74
CA ALA A 156 16.23 10.30 0.57
C ALA A 156 17.64 10.09 1.13
N GLY A 157 18.20 8.89 0.94
CA GLY A 157 19.57 8.58 1.35
C GLY A 157 20.63 9.38 0.60
N LYS A 158 20.42 9.72 -0.67
CA LYS A 158 21.31 10.61 -1.43
C LYS A 158 21.27 12.03 -0.89
N LEU A 159 20.07 12.55 -0.62
CA LEU A 159 19.89 13.90 -0.06
C LEU A 159 20.49 14.06 1.36
N ALA A 160 20.52 12.98 2.14
CA ALA A 160 21.09 13.01 3.50
C ALA A 160 22.62 13.00 3.52
N LYS A 161 23.31 12.75 2.40
CA LYS A 161 24.78 12.70 2.29
C LYS A 161 25.40 14.02 1.82
N VAL A 162 24.57 15.03 1.57
CA VAL A 162 24.97 16.39 1.20
C VAL A 162 24.96 17.29 2.43
#